data_9f325a020b3fa963ed0981e2ccc749c4
#
_entry.id   9f325a020b3fa963ed0981e2ccc749c4
#
_cell.length_a   1.000
_cell.length_b   1.000
_cell.length_c   1.000
_cell.angle_alpha   90.00
_cell.angle_beta   90.00
_cell.angle_gamma   90.00
#
_symmetry.space_group_name_H-M   'P 1'
#
loop_
_entity.id
_entity.type
_entity.pdbx_description
1 polymer ?
#
loop_
_entity_poly.entity_id
_entity_poly.type
_entity_poly.pdbx_seq_one_letter_code
_entity_poly.pdbx_strand_id
1 'polypeptide(L)'
;MQQSVFGLVGKKKVDDEEGGLHVLNGGRKLKWIRKDNSMEIMLSVRLFRDIIPKEEQTTYKNMRQWLIDNDIIHGIKSDRVKPLTDDQIKFNDDLDEQFTSGILTTKANIDLENNHINSIWDAITNQDKLKEDTKKEVEEYLISAGYKDGLNTKKYEQVSHAGEQSNPKPIGIGYRIPTQGMSSIFAFTVADILPDNNGDNIIVPEEFTKQTGSDFDVDKIFVAMKGYRNGSEVNVDDASQDGFDMAGKYDAKEIRNSLI
;
A
#
# COMPACT_ATOMS: atom_id res chain seq x y z
N MET A 1 7.98 -3.30 13.41
CA MET A 1 8.41 -4.28 12.38
C MET A 1 7.99 -5.65 12.88
N GLN A 2 7.08 -6.31 12.15
CA GLN A 2 6.56 -7.62 12.54
C GLN A 2 7.50 -8.70 12.02
N GLN A 3 8.03 -9.54 12.89
CA GLN A 3 8.89 -10.66 12.50
C GLN A 3 8.12 -11.98 12.68
N SER A 4 8.11 -12.79 11.63
CA SER A 4 7.49 -14.11 11.66
C SER A 4 8.44 -15.15 11.07
N VAL A 5 8.41 -16.36 11.63
CA VAL A 5 9.27 -17.47 11.21
C VAL A 5 8.45 -18.45 10.41
N PHE A 6 8.87 -18.75 9.19
CA PHE A 6 8.19 -19.67 8.29
C PHE A 6 9.08 -20.84 7.92
N GLY A 7 8.46 -22.01 7.83
CA GLY A 7 9.09 -23.19 7.25
C GLY A 7 9.03 -23.12 5.71
N LEU A 8 10.08 -23.55 5.04
CA LEU A 8 10.06 -23.80 3.61
C LEU A 8 9.19 -25.02 3.30
N VAL A 9 8.27 -24.86 2.34
CA VAL A 9 7.54 -26.01 1.80
C VAL A 9 8.47 -26.74 0.84
N GLY A 10 8.84 -27.99 1.17
CA GLY A 10 9.60 -28.83 0.28
C GLY A 10 8.87 -29.07 -1.05
N LYS A 11 9.64 -29.11 -2.14
CA LYS A 11 9.13 -29.53 -3.45
C LYS A 11 8.75 -31.02 -3.33
N LYS A 12 7.45 -31.32 -3.23
CA LYS A 12 7.02 -32.69 -3.54
C LYS A 12 7.35 -32.90 -5.02
N LYS A 13 8.15 -33.89 -5.37
CA LYS A 13 8.32 -34.34 -6.75
C LYS A 13 6.94 -34.69 -7.28
N VAL A 14 6.32 -33.77 -7.96
CA VAL A 14 5.15 -34.00 -8.80
C VAL A 14 5.72 -34.15 -10.19
N ASP A 15 5.39 -35.25 -10.85
CA ASP A 15 5.82 -35.53 -12.21
C ASP A 15 5.63 -34.30 -13.09
N ASP A 16 6.56 -34.08 -14.02
CA ASP A 16 6.80 -32.85 -14.76
C ASP A 16 5.61 -32.31 -15.60
N GLU A 17 4.46 -32.96 -15.60
CA GLU A 17 3.31 -32.58 -16.44
C GLU A 17 2.19 -31.85 -15.68
N GLU A 18 2.13 -31.92 -14.35
CA GLU A 18 1.14 -31.17 -13.58
C GLU A 18 1.86 -30.16 -12.70
N GLY A 19 1.74 -28.89 -13.06
CA GLY A 19 2.33 -27.77 -12.38
C GLY A 19 2.14 -27.84 -10.86
N GLY A 20 3.22 -28.19 -10.17
CA GLY A 20 3.23 -28.27 -8.73
C GLY A 20 2.90 -26.92 -8.07
N LEU A 21 2.91 -26.86 -6.77
CA LEU A 21 2.62 -25.72 -5.87
C LEU A 21 3.30 -24.37 -6.22
N HIS A 22 4.10 -24.34 -7.27
CA HIS A 22 4.80 -23.15 -7.79
C HIS A 22 4.06 -22.42 -8.90
N VAL A 23 2.88 -22.90 -9.30
CA VAL A 23 2.10 -22.30 -10.37
C VAL A 23 1.07 -21.38 -9.75
N LEU A 24 1.22 -20.10 -10.01
CA LEU A 24 0.22 -19.10 -9.68
C LEU A 24 -1.04 -19.27 -10.52
N ASN A 25 -2.16 -18.75 -10.07
CA ASN A 25 -3.37 -18.64 -10.88
C ASN A 25 -3.00 -18.11 -12.28
N GLY A 26 -3.28 -18.88 -13.33
CA GLY A 26 -2.89 -18.57 -14.71
C GLY A 26 -1.59 -19.24 -15.20
N GLY A 27 -1.02 -20.20 -14.46
CA GLY A 27 0.11 -21.01 -14.91
C GLY A 27 1.48 -20.31 -14.86
N ARG A 28 1.57 -19.13 -14.22
CA ARG A 28 2.81 -18.36 -14.10
C ARG A 28 3.70 -18.92 -12.98
N LYS A 29 5.00 -19.06 -13.24
CA LYS A 29 6.00 -19.39 -12.21
C LYS A 29 6.38 -18.16 -11.39
N LEU A 30 6.78 -18.37 -10.12
CA LEU A 30 7.40 -17.34 -9.29
C LEU A 30 8.69 -16.84 -9.93
N LYS A 31 8.89 -15.52 -9.93
CA LYS A 31 10.10 -14.89 -10.47
C LYS A 31 11.18 -14.85 -9.41
N TRP A 32 12.34 -15.37 -9.73
CA TRP A 32 13.55 -15.27 -8.90
C TRP A 32 14.04 -13.84 -8.78
N ILE A 33 14.13 -13.11 -9.89
CA ILE A 33 14.55 -11.72 -9.93
C ILE A 33 13.52 -10.92 -10.75
N ARG A 34 12.93 -9.93 -10.12
CA ARG A 34 12.08 -8.93 -10.76
C ARG A 34 12.90 -7.75 -11.24
N LYS A 35 12.27 -6.83 -11.99
CA LYS A 35 12.90 -5.57 -12.43
C LYS A 35 13.33 -4.67 -11.27
N ASP A 36 12.67 -4.79 -10.13
CA ASP A 36 12.95 -4.06 -8.89
C ASP A 36 13.94 -4.79 -7.97
N ASN A 37 14.62 -5.81 -8.47
CA ASN A 37 15.54 -6.69 -7.74
C ASN A 37 14.93 -7.43 -6.55
N SER A 38 13.60 -7.56 -6.50
CA SER A 38 12.92 -8.38 -5.51
C SER A 38 12.65 -9.79 -6.03
N MET A 39 12.46 -10.73 -5.11
CA MET A 39 12.03 -12.09 -5.38
C MET A 39 10.52 -12.22 -5.16
N GLU A 40 9.84 -12.96 -6.01
CA GLU A 40 8.44 -13.30 -5.78
C GLU A 40 8.33 -14.50 -4.85
N ILE A 41 7.50 -14.38 -3.80
CA ILE A 41 7.21 -15.45 -2.85
C ILE A 41 5.71 -15.55 -2.60
N MET A 42 5.26 -16.69 -2.05
CA MET A 42 3.93 -16.82 -1.49
C MET A 42 4.02 -17.00 0.02
N LEU A 43 3.14 -16.33 0.74
CA LEU A 43 3.10 -16.33 2.19
C LEU A 43 1.72 -16.75 2.69
N SER A 44 1.65 -17.24 3.94
CA SER A 44 0.38 -17.55 4.58
C SER A 44 -0.49 -16.30 4.73
N VAL A 45 -1.79 -16.43 4.46
CA VAL A 45 -2.79 -15.37 4.68
C VAL A 45 -2.80 -14.85 6.12
N ARG A 46 -2.36 -15.66 7.08
CA ARG A 46 -2.27 -15.29 8.50
C ARG A 46 -1.43 -14.04 8.75
N LEU A 47 -0.35 -13.86 7.96
CA LEU A 47 0.52 -12.69 8.06
C LEU A 47 -0.14 -11.38 7.66
N PHE A 48 -1.18 -11.46 6.87
CA PHE A 48 -1.88 -10.31 6.34
C PHE A 48 -3.12 -9.92 7.15
N ARG A 49 -3.46 -10.67 8.22
CA ARG A 49 -4.65 -10.39 9.02
C ARG A 49 -4.60 -9.04 9.72
N ASP A 50 -3.42 -8.61 10.17
CA ASP A 50 -3.26 -7.28 10.78
C ASP A 50 -3.28 -6.15 9.74
N ILE A 51 -3.01 -6.51 8.47
CA ILE A 51 -3.01 -5.59 7.34
C ILE A 51 -4.43 -5.41 6.81
N ILE A 52 -5.20 -6.51 6.71
CA ILE A 52 -6.54 -6.53 6.14
C ILE A 52 -7.54 -6.03 7.19
N PRO A 53 -8.41 -5.06 6.86
CA PRO A 53 -9.49 -4.64 7.74
C PRO A 53 -10.38 -5.81 8.19
N LYS A 54 -10.87 -5.78 9.43
CA LYS A 54 -11.63 -6.89 10.01
C LYS A 54 -12.89 -7.23 9.22
N GLU A 55 -13.54 -6.25 8.67
CA GLU A 55 -14.73 -6.38 7.81
C GLU A 55 -14.45 -7.15 6.53
N GLU A 56 -13.22 -7.13 6.05
CA GLU A 56 -12.79 -7.84 4.84
C GLU A 56 -12.28 -9.26 5.13
N GLN A 57 -12.08 -9.61 6.39
CA GLN A 57 -11.57 -10.92 6.81
C GLN A 57 -12.65 -12.01 6.85
N THR A 58 -13.70 -11.91 6.06
CA THR A 58 -14.84 -12.83 6.07
C THR A 58 -14.54 -14.18 5.43
N THR A 59 -13.85 -14.17 4.30
CA THR A 59 -13.43 -15.38 3.57
C THR A 59 -12.01 -15.22 3.01
N TYR A 60 -11.33 -16.35 2.74
CA TYR A 60 -10.05 -16.33 2.03
C TYR A 60 -10.13 -15.57 0.69
N LYS A 61 -11.22 -15.75 -0.06
CA LYS A 61 -11.43 -15.07 -1.35
C LYS A 61 -11.52 -13.55 -1.17
N ASN A 62 -12.21 -13.07 -0.15
CA ASN A 62 -12.34 -11.64 0.13
C ASN A 62 -11.01 -11.05 0.57
N MET A 63 -10.30 -11.71 1.49
CA MET A 63 -8.96 -11.30 1.91
C MET A 63 -8.00 -11.21 0.74
N ARG A 64 -8.00 -12.24 -0.13
CA ARG A 64 -7.17 -12.27 -1.33
C ARG A 64 -7.51 -11.12 -2.29
N GLN A 65 -8.80 -10.89 -2.55
CA GLN A 65 -9.23 -9.82 -3.44
C GLN A 65 -8.86 -8.43 -2.87
N TRP A 66 -9.02 -8.24 -1.56
CA TRP A 66 -8.60 -7.00 -0.91
C TRP A 66 -7.11 -6.73 -1.09
N LEU A 67 -6.26 -7.74 -0.95
CA LEU A 67 -4.81 -7.62 -1.17
C LEU A 67 -4.46 -7.28 -2.63
N ILE A 68 -5.22 -7.81 -3.59
CA ILE A 68 -5.09 -7.47 -5.01
C ILE A 68 -5.47 -6.01 -5.25
N ASP A 69 -6.60 -5.58 -4.74
CA ASP A 69 -7.14 -4.22 -4.92
C ASP A 69 -6.22 -3.14 -4.32
N ASN A 70 -5.44 -3.52 -3.29
CA ASN A 70 -4.46 -2.65 -2.65
C ASN A 70 -3.01 -2.83 -3.14
N ASP A 71 -2.81 -3.46 -4.30
CA ASP A 71 -1.48 -3.67 -4.92
C ASP A 71 -0.47 -4.42 -4.03
N ILE A 72 -0.95 -5.29 -3.13
CA ILE A 72 -0.09 -6.09 -2.24
C ILE A 72 0.30 -7.42 -2.90
N ILE A 73 -0.62 -8.05 -3.63
CA ILE A 73 -0.38 -9.28 -4.38
C ILE A 73 -0.84 -9.16 -5.83
N HIS A 74 -0.38 -10.07 -6.70
CA HIS A 74 -0.78 -10.07 -8.10
C HIS A 74 -2.21 -10.56 -8.32
N GLY A 75 -2.93 -9.89 -9.22
CA GLY A 75 -4.25 -10.29 -9.66
C GLY A 75 -4.98 -9.19 -10.44
N ILE A 76 -6.21 -9.48 -10.80
CA ILE A 76 -7.10 -8.51 -11.44
C ILE A 76 -7.88 -7.79 -10.34
N LYS A 77 -7.81 -6.47 -10.33
CA LYS A 77 -8.55 -5.63 -9.40
C LYS A 77 -10.05 -5.74 -9.61
N SER A 78 -10.77 -5.75 -8.51
CA SER A 78 -12.24 -5.75 -8.52
C SER A 78 -12.80 -4.36 -8.81
N ASP A 79 -14.11 -4.28 -8.98
CA ASP A 79 -14.83 -3.02 -9.14
C ASP A 79 -14.99 -2.23 -7.82
N ARG A 80 -14.12 -2.48 -6.87
CA ARG A 80 -14.12 -1.72 -5.62
C ARG A 80 -13.47 -0.37 -5.86
N VAL A 81 -14.25 0.66 -5.59
CA VAL A 81 -13.76 2.03 -5.56
C VAL A 81 -13.08 2.25 -4.21
N LYS A 82 -11.81 2.63 -4.23
CA LYS A 82 -11.12 3.00 -2.99
C LYS A 82 -11.76 4.29 -2.45
N PRO A 83 -12.28 4.29 -1.22
CA PRO A 83 -12.80 5.52 -0.64
C PRO A 83 -11.68 6.57 -0.53
N LEU A 84 -12.05 7.83 -0.65
CA LEU A 84 -11.14 8.92 -0.35
C LEU A 84 -10.73 8.86 1.13
N THR A 85 -9.50 9.26 1.43
CA THR A 85 -9.04 9.44 2.81
C THR A 85 -9.72 10.67 3.43
N ASP A 86 -9.74 10.74 4.76
CA ASP A 86 -10.32 11.90 5.46
C ASP A 86 -9.66 13.22 5.04
N ASP A 87 -8.34 13.21 4.81
CA ASP A 87 -7.60 14.39 4.32
C ASP A 87 -8.02 14.78 2.89
N GLN A 88 -8.28 13.79 2.02
CA GLN A 88 -8.76 14.04 0.66
C GLN A 88 -10.20 14.55 0.64
N ILE A 89 -11.04 14.03 1.53
CA ILE A 89 -12.41 14.51 1.69
C ILE A 89 -12.37 15.96 2.17
N LYS A 90 -11.62 16.22 3.23
CA LYS A 90 -11.44 17.58 3.77
C LYS A 90 -10.92 18.55 2.73
N PHE A 91 -9.91 18.15 1.95
CA PHE A 91 -9.39 18.96 0.85
C PHE A 91 -10.47 19.32 -0.17
N ASN A 92 -11.32 18.36 -0.55
CA ASN A 92 -12.43 18.60 -1.46
C ASN A 92 -13.48 19.53 -0.84
N ASP A 93 -13.78 19.35 0.45
CA ASP A 93 -14.73 20.20 1.19
C ASP A 93 -14.21 21.65 1.28
N ASP A 94 -12.91 21.83 1.56
CA ASP A 94 -12.25 23.13 1.60
C ASP A 94 -12.34 23.85 0.23
N LEU A 95 -12.31 23.12 -0.89
CA LEU A 95 -12.52 23.70 -2.23
C LEU A 95 -13.98 24.14 -2.47
N ASP A 96 -14.95 23.49 -1.82
CA ASP A 96 -16.36 23.86 -1.88
C ASP A 96 -16.72 24.98 -0.90
N GLU A 97 -15.77 25.41 -0.07
CA GLU A 97 -15.99 26.51 0.85
C GLU A 97 -16.27 27.81 0.09
N GLN A 98 -17.27 28.55 0.58
CA GLN A 98 -17.66 29.82 -0.05
C GLN A 98 -16.59 30.90 0.17
N PHE A 99 -16.39 31.73 -0.81
CA PHE A 99 -15.52 32.89 -0.68
C PHE A 99 -16.02 33.79 0.47
N THR A 100 -15.15 34.04 1.42
CA THR A 100 -15.46 34.94 2.54
C THR A 100 -15.19 36.37 2.07
N SER A 101 -16.16 37.27 2.27
CA SER A 101 -16.01 38.70 1.97
C SER A 101 -14.80 39.29 2.70
N GLY A 102 -13.88 39.91 1.96
CA GLY A 102 -12.67 40.53 2.49
C GLY A 102 -11.33 39.86 2.14
N ILE A 103 -11.36 38.70 1.52
CA ILE A 103 -10.14 37.99 1.04
C ILE A 103 -9.72 38.53 -0.31
N LEU A 104 -10.69 38.85 -1.20
CA LEU A 104 -10.49 39.37 -2.54
C LEU A 104 -10.89 40.84 -2.61
N THR A 105 -10.38 41.55 -3.64
CA THR A 105 -10.77 42.95 -3.84
C THR A 105 -12.25 43.09 -4.18
N THR A 106 -12.81 44.29 -3.99
CA THR A 106 -14.20 44.59 -4.34
C THR A 106 -14.50 44.31 -5.83
N LYS A 107 -13.51 44.53 -6.71
CA LYS A 107 -13.67 44.24 -8.15
C LYS A 107 -13.76 42.78 -8.45
N ALA A 108 -12.92 41.97 -7.79
CA ALA A 108 -12.94 40.50 -7.91
C ALA A 108 -14.25 39.94 -7.35
N ASN A 109 -14.70 40.39 -6.18
CA ASN A 109 -15.97 39.95 -5.61
C ASN A 109 -17.17 40.29 -6.53
N ILE A 110 -17.24 41.48 -7.13
CA ILE A 110 -18.29 41.84 -8.09
C ILE A 110 -18.20 40.95 -9.35
N ASP A 111 -17.00 40.64 -9.84
CA ASP A 111 -16.84 39.81 -11.03
C ASP A 111 -17.28 38.34 -10.72
N LEU A 112 -16.93 37.81 -9.55
CA LEU A 112 -17.37 36.47 -9.08
C LEU A 112 -18.90 36.42 -8.96
N GLU A 113 -19.51 37.42 -8.31
CA GLU A 113 -20.96 37.52 -8.13
C GLU A 113 -21.70 37.60 -9.48
N ASN A 114 -21.23 38.43 -10.40
CA ASN A 114 -21.81 38.57 -11.72
C ASN A 114 -21.74 37.28 -12.56
N ASN A 115 -20.75 36.42 -12.29
CA ASN A 115 -20.59 35.11 -12.94
C ASN A 115 -21.18 33.97 -12.13
N HIS A 116 -21.88 34.27 -11.04
CA HIS A 116 -22.45 33.26 -10.11
C HIS A 116 -21.41 32.28 -9.57
N ILE A 117 -20.24 32.79 -9.22
CA ILE A 117 -19.13 32.03 -8.68
C ILE A 117 -19.06 32.27 -7.16
N ASN A 118 -19.40 31.28 -6.38
CA ASN A 118 -19.54 31.41 -4.94
C ASN A 118 -18.48 30.65 -4.12
N SER A 119 -17.84 29.64 -4.73
CA SER A 119 -16.84 28.84 -4.07
C SER A 119 -15.50 28.84 -4.82
N ILE A 120 -14.47 28.38 -4.11
CA ILE A 120 -13.15 28.17 -4.72
C ILE A 120 -13.25 27.24 -5.93
N TRP A 121 -14.02 26.15 -5.80
CA TRP A 121 -14.20 25.20 -6.89
C TRP A 121 -14.97 25.77 -8.07
N ASP A 122 -15.97 26.60 -7.81
CA ASP A 122 -16.66 27.30 -8.89
C ASP A 122 -15.72 28.23 -9.68
N ALA A 123 -14.80 28.93 -9.00
CA ALA A 123 -13.80 29.76 -9.65
C ALA A 123 -12.83 28.96 -10.52
N ILE A 124 -12.38 27.81 -10.04
CA ILE A 124 -11.50 26.89 -10.78
C ILE A 124 -12.21 26.35 -12.02
N THR A 125 -13.43 25.89 -11.89
CA THR A 125 -14.18 25.24 -12.99
C THR A 125 -14.73 26.24 -14.04
N ASN A 126 -14.97 27.47 -13.62
CA ASN A 126 -15.52 28.52 -14.48
C ASN A 126 -14.50 29.64 -14.77
N GLN A 127 -13.21 29.38 -14.63
CA GLN A 127 -12.15 30.36 -14.82
C GLN A 127 -12.21 31.07 -16.16
N ASP A 128 -12.73 30.43 -17.22
CA ASP A 128 -12.88 31.04 -18.55
C ASP A 128 -13.88 32.21 -18.59
N LYS A 129 -14.80 32.28 -17.62
CA LYS A 129 -15.79 33.37 -17.48
C LYS A 129 -15.23 34.56 -16.73
N LEU A 130 -14.12 34.42 -16.01
CA LEU A 130 -13.54 35.47 -15.20
C LEU A 130 -12.68 36.42 -16.03
N LYS A 131 -12.64 37.68 -15.62
CA LYS A 131 -11.69 38.67 -16.17
C LYS A 131 -10.27 38.32 -15.78
N GLU A 132 -9.30 38.68 -16.61
CA GLU A 132 -7.89 38.34 -16.39
C GLU A 132 -7.33 38.88 -15.04
N ASP A 133 -7.79 40.06 -14.61
CA ASP A 133 -7.38 40.62 -13.33
C ASP A 133 -7.93 39.76 -12.14
N THR A 134 -9.20 39.35 -12.26
CA THR A 134 -9.84 38.48 -11.26
C THR A 134 -9.18 37.11 -11.21
N LYS A 135 -8.83 36.53 -12.38
CA LYS A 135 -8.08 35.23 -12.41
C LYS A 135 -6.77 35.32 -11.65
N LYS A 136 -5.98 36.36 -11.89
CA LYS A 136 -4.70 36.58 -11.20
C LYS A 136 -4.88 36.67 -9.68
N GLU A 137 -5.88 37.44 -9.26
CA GLU A 137 -6.17 37.63 -7.84
C GLU A 137 -6.61 36.33 -7.18
N VAL A 138 -7.47 35.52 -7.82
CA VAL A 138 -7.87 34.20 -7.35
C VAL A 138 -6.69 33.25 -7.35
N GLU A 139 -5.83 33.27 -8.38
CA GLU A 139 -4.62 32.47 -8.44
C GLU A 139 -3.67 32.76 -7.27
N GLU A 140 -3.39 34.04 -7.02
CA GLU A 140 -2.53 34.46 -5.88
C GLU A 140 -3.13 34.05 -4.54
N TYR A 141 -4.44 34.17 -4.39
CA TYR A 141 -5.14 33.68 -3.20
C TYR A 141 -4.98 32.20 -3.00
N LEU A 142 -5.23 31.39 -4.05
CA LEU A 142 -5.11 29.92 -3.98
C LEU A 142 -3.69 29.49 -3.58
N ILE A 143 -2.68 30.08 -4.21
CA ILE A 143 -1.27 29.79 -3.88
C ILE A 143 -0.96 30.17 -2.43
N SER A 144 -1.45 31.31 -1.95
CA SER A 144 -1.26 31.78 -0.57
C SER A 144 -1.97 30.88 0.45
N ALA A 145 -3.11 30.29 0.06
CA ALA A 145 -3.89 29.35 0.87
C ALA A 145 -3.30 27.92 0.87
N GLY A 146 -2.22 27.68 0.09
CA GLY A 146 -1.53 26.39 0.06
C GLY A 146 -1.86 25.50 -1.13
N TYR A 147 -2.75 25.91 -2.03
CA TYR A 147 -3.08 25.21 -3.27
C TYR A 147 -2.01 25.48 -4.34
N LYS A 148 -0.96 24.64 -4.37
CA LYS A 148 0.24 24.85 -5.19
C LYS A 148 -0.03 24.93 -6.69
N ASP A 149 -1.10 24.28 -7.15
CA ASP A 149 -1.50 24.24 -8.57
C ASP A 149 -2.43 25.40 -8.95
N GLY A 150 -2.75 26.32 -8.01
CA GLY A 150 -3.59 27.49 -8.24
C GLY A 150 -4.92 27.14 -8.91
N LEU A 151 -5.27 27.82 -9.99
CA LEU A 151 -6.49 27.56 -10.78
C LEU A 151 -6.47 26.20 -11.52
N ASN A 152 -5.36 25.48 -11.54
CA ASN A 152 -5.29 24.11 -12.07
C ASN A 152 -5.50 23.04 -11.00
N THR A 153 -5.80 23.43 -9.77
CA THR A 153 -6.11 22.50 -8.67
C THR A 153 -7.28 21.58 -9.05
N LYS A 154 -7.16 20.30 -8.73
CA LYS A 154 -8.17 19.29 -9.02
C LYS A 154 -8.67 18.66 -7.73
N LYS A 155 -9.97 18.41 -7.69
CA LYS A 155 -10.54 17.58 -6.63
C LYS A 155 -10.04 16.15 -6.72
N TYR A 156 -9.92 15.49 -5.56
CA TYR A 156 -9.74 14.07 -5.52
C TYR A 156 -11.04 13.37 -5.94
N GLU A 157 -10.91 12.47 -6.88
CA GLU A 157 -12.02 11.67 -7.36
C GLU A 157 -11.82 10.20 -6.96
N GLN A 158 -12.91 9.52 -6.70
CA GLN A 158 -12.87 8.07 -6.53
C GLN A 158 -12.67 7.43 -7.90
N VAL A 159 -11.53 6.76 -8.08
CA VAL A 159 -11.22 6.08 -9.34
C VAL A 159 -11.48 4.60 -9.18
N SER A 160 -12.30 4.03 -10.07
CA SER A 160 -12.43 2.57 -10.20
C SER A 160 -11.25 2.04 -10.99
N HIS A 161 -10.57 1.04 -10.42
CA HIS A 161 -9.48 0.30 -11.08
C HIS A 161 -9.95 -1.09 -11.53
N ALA A 162 -11.25 -1.28 -11.71
CA ALA A 162 -11.84 -2.54 -12.14
C ALA A 162 -11.16 -3.09 -13.40
N GLY A 163 -10.76 -4.36 -13.34
CA GLY A 163 -10.12 -5.04 -14.47
C GLY A 163 -8.64 -4.69 -14.67
N GLU A 164 -8.09 -3.73 -13.93
CA GLU A 164 -6.66 -3.45 -14.00
C GLU A 164 -5.84 -4.57 -13.34
N GLN A 165 -4.64 -4.77 -13.87
CA GLN A 165 -3.67 -5.66 -13.24
C GLN A 165 -3.02 -4.95 -12.05
N SER A 166 -3.06 -5.57 -10.88
CA SER A 166 -2.33 -5.07 -9.71
C SER A 166 -0.82 -5.00 -9.97
N ASN A 167 -0.15 -4.03 -9.34
CA ASN A 167 1.29 -3.81 -9.47
C ASN A 167 1.99 -3.87 -8.10
N PRO A 168 2.14 -5.06 -7.50
CA PRO A 168 2.74 -5.20 -6.18
C PRO A 168 4.19 -4.72 -6.15
N LYS A 169 4.52 -3.98 -5.10
CA LYS A 169 5.87 -3.50 -4.80
C LYS A 169 6.53 -4.40 -3.75
N PRO A 170 7.87 -4.34 -3.60
CA PRO A 170 8.55 -5.02 -2.51
C PRO A 170 7.99 -4.58 -1.15
N ILE A 171 7.53 -5.56 -0.36
CA ILE A 171 6.84 -5.30 0.92
C ILE A 171 7.71 -5.64 2.12
N GLY A 172 8.79 -6.38 1.93
CA GLY A 172 9.61 -6.80 3.05
C GLY A 172 10.95 -7.41 2.65
N ILE A 173 11.64 -7.88 3.67
CA ILE A 173 12.94 -8.54 3.56
C ILE A 173 12.82 -9.93 4.19
N GLY A 174 13.28 -10.94 3.45
CA GLY A 174 13.43 -12.30 3.94
C GLY A 174 14.90 -12.62 4.21
N TYR A 175 15.16 -13.43 5.23
CA TYR A 175 16.51 -13.92 5.50
C TYR A 175 16.49 -15.31 6.09
N ARG A 176 17.50 -16.11 5.73
CA ARG A 176 17.73 -17.46 6.25
C ARG A 176 18.72 -17.42 7.40
N ILE A 177 18.52 -18.27 8.41
CA ILE A 177 19.48 -18.49 9.49
C ILE A 177 19.89 -19.98 9.48
N PRO A 178 21.18 -20.30 9.53
CA PRO A 178 22.33 -19.38 9.56
C PRO A 178 22.55 -18.67 8.21
N THR A 179 22.97 -17.41 8.26
CA THR A 179 23.34 -16.64 7.07
C THR A 179 24.68 -17.15 6.54
N GLN A 180 24.67 -17.75 5.36
CA GLN A 180 25.88 -18.28 4.73
C GLN A 180 26.54 -17.25 3.78
N GLY A 181 25.95 -16.05 3.65
CA GLY A 181 26.42 -14.98 2.81
C GLY A 181 25.34 -13.95 2.50
N MET A 182 25.66 -12.98 1.66
CA MET A 182 24.73 -11.93 1.20
C MET A 182 23.50 -12.51 0.47
N SER A 183 23.63 -13.66 -0.17
CA SER A 183 22.54 -14.40 -0.83
C SER A 183 21.46 -14.93 0.11
N SER A 184 21.73 -14.94 1.42
CA SER A 184 20.76 -15.36 2.44
C SER A 184 19.75 -14.27 2.79
N ILE A 185 19.92 -13.04 2.28
CA ILE A 185 19.05 -11.89 2.52
C ILE A 185 18.49 -11.44 1.17
N PHE A 186 17.18 -11.26 1.09
CA PHE A 186 16.50 -10.83 -0.14
C PHE A 186 15.31 -9.94 0.14
N ALA A 187 15.09 -8.94 -0.73
CA ALA A 187 13.84 -8.22 -0.78
C ALA A 187 12.79 -9.06 -1.49
N PHE A 188 11.55 -9.02 -1.05
CA PHE A 188 10.50 -9.81 -1.66
C PHE A 188 9.24 -9.01 -1.97
N THR A 189 8.56 -9.49 -3.01
CA THR A 189 7.20 -9.13 -3.40
C THR A 189 6.32 -10.36 -3.23
N VAL A 190 5.12 -10.17 -2.73
CA VAL A 190 4.18 -11.29 -2.53
C VAL A 190 3.44 -11.54 -3.85
N ALA A 191 3.65 -12.71 -4.41
CA ALA A 191 3.00 -13.10 -5.65
C ALA A 191 1.55 -13.52 -5.45
N ASP A 192 1.30 -14.27 -4.38
CA ASP A 192 -0.03 -14.72 -3.95
C ASP A 192 0.02 -15.14 -2.47
N ILE A 193 -1.13 -15.42 -1.87
CA ILE A 193 -1.23 -15.90 -0.50
C ILE A 193 -1.61 -17.38 -0.44
N LEU A 194 -1.18 -18.02 0.66
CA LEU A 194 -1.54 -19.41 0.97
C LEU A 194 -2.70 -19.44 1.96
N PRO A 195 -3.67 -20.37 1.79
CA PRO A 195 -4.75 -20.56 2.75
C PRO A 195 -4.26 -20.96 4.14
N ASP A 196 -5.10 -20.74 5.15
CA ASP A 196 -4.79 -21.03 6.56
C ASP A 196 -4.38 -22.49 6.84
N ASN A 197 -4.92 -23.43 6.06
CA ASN A 197 -4.60 -24.87 6.19
C ASN A 197 -3.16 -25.22 5.81
N ASN A 198 -2.46 -24.32 5.12
CA ASN A 198 -1.04 -24.48 4.80
C ASN A 198 -0.10 -24.08 5.96
N GLY A 199 -0.65 -23.64 7.10
CA GLY A 199 0.14 -23.24 8.26
C GLY A 199 1.08 -22.07 7.94
N ASP A 200 2.27 -22.10 8.56
CA ASP A 200 3.30 -21.06 8.43
C ASP A 200 4.33 -21.41 7.33
N ASN A 201 3.83 -21.91 6.21
CA ASN A 201 4.68 -22.26 5.08
C ASN A 201 4.91 -21.07 4.15
N ILE A 202 6.07 -21.08 3.50
CA ILE A 202 6.46 -20.14 2.46
C ILE A 202 6.78 -20.90 1.19
N ILE A 203 6.34 -20.37 0.03
CA ILE A 203 6.78 -20.88 -1.27
C ILE A 203 7.72 -19.86 -1.89
N VAL A 204 8.88 -20.34 -2.30
CA VAL A 204 9.95 -19.56 -2.92
C VAL A 204 10.28 -20.13 -4.32
N PRO A 205 10.90 -19.33 -5.22
CA PRO A 205 11.40 -19.84 -6.48
C PRO A 205 12.45 -20.95 -6.27
N GLU A 206 12.52 -21.89 -7.21
CA GLU A 206 13.50 -23.00 -7.17
C GLU A 206 14.95 -22.51 -7.15
N GLU A 207 15.22 -21.39 -7.82
CA GLU A 207 16.53 -20.77 -7.89
C GLU A 207 17.06 -20.36 -6.51
N PHE A 208 16.17 -19.93 -5.61
CA PHE A 208 16.53 -19.58 -4.24
C PHE A 208 17.14 -20.76 -3.50
N THR A 209 16.52 -21.93 -3.59
CA THR A 209 17.01 -23.14 -2.90
C THR A 209 18.34 -23.61 -3.46
N LYS A 210 18.54 -23.52 -4.77
CA LYS A 210 19.81 -23.84 -5.43
C LYS A 210 20.93 -22.89 -5.01
N GLN A 211 20.64 -21.60 -4.91
CA GLN A 211 21.64 -20.59 -4.55
C GLN A 211 22.02 -20.61 -3.08
N THR A 212 21.06 -20.88 -2.19
CA THR A 212 21.28 -20.88 -0.75
C THR A 212 21.72 -22.25 -0.21
N GLY A 213 21.71 -23.31 -1.05
CA GLY A 213 21.97 -24.67 -0.64
C GLY A 213 20.95 -25.17 0.39
N SER A 214 19.73 -24.66 0.33
CA SER A 214 18.68 -25.03 1.28
C SER A 214 18.17 -26.44 1.00
N ASP A 215 18.16 -27.27 2.04
CA ASP A 215 17.47 -28.55 2.02
C ASP A 215 16.00 -28.32 2.38
N PHE A 216 15.09 -29.07 1.72
CA PHE A 216 13.65 -28.85 1.84
C PHE A 216 13.05 -29.37 3.16
N ASP A 217 13.86 -29.85 4.09
CA ASP A 217 13.37 -30.59 5.26
C ASP A 217 13.22 -29.73 6.53
N VAL A 218 14.09 -28.73 6.79
CA VAL A 218 14.07 -28.00 8.07
C VAL A 218 14.45 -26.52 7.95
N ASP A 219 14.63 -26.00 6.76
CA ASP A 219 15.06 -24.61 6.60
C ASP A 219 13.95 -23.61 6.99
N LYS A 220 14.34 -22.61 7.76
CA LYS A 220 13.46 -21.53 8.19
C LYS A 220 13.88 -20.21 7.54
N ILE A 221 12.89 -19.47 7.09
CA ILE A 221 13.06 -18.11 6.61
C ILE A 221 12.37 -17.17 7.58
N PHE A 222 13.10 -16.17 8.04
CA PHE A 222 12.54 -15.06 8.79
C PHE A 222 12.09 -13.97 7.81
N VAL A 223 10.91 -13.45 8.06
CA VAL A 223 10.30 -12.44 7.21
C VAL A 223 10.05 -11.18 8.03
N ALA A 224 10.58 -10.06 7.58
CA ALA A 224 10.30 -8.75 8.12
C ALA A 224 9.53 -7.96 7.06
N MET A 225 8.30 -7.55 7.37
CA MET A 225 7.45 -6.76 6.49
C MET A 225 7.28 -5.33 7.00
N LYS A 226 6.88 -4.42 6.12
CA LYS A 226 6.44 -3.09 6.50
C LYS A 226 5.30 -3.17 7.53
N GLY A 227 5.24 -2.20 8.42
CA GLY A 227 4.11 -2.07 9.35
C GLY A 227 2.87 -1.59 8.63
N TYR A 228 1.73 -2.17 8.98
CA TYR A 228 0.42 -1.73 8.51
C TYR A 228 -0.51 -1.58 9.71
N ARG A 229 -1.43 -0.63 9.63
CA ARG A 229 -2.49 -0.44 10.61
C ARG A 229 -3.79 -0.19 9.88
N ASN A 230 -4.80 -1.03 10.12
CA ASN A 230 -6.13 -0.91 9.48
C ASN A 230 -6.07 -0.70 7.96
N GLY A 231 -5.22 -1.46 7.27
CA GLY A 231 -5.11 -1.42 5.82
C GLY A 231 -4.20 -0.32 5.24
N SER A 232 -3.67 0.58 6.06
CA SER A 232 -2.75 1.63 5.64
C SER A 232 -1.31 1.32 6.05
N GLU A 233 -0.35 1.64 5.18
CA GLU A 233 1.08 1.55 5.51
C GLU A 233 1.41 2.60 6.58
N VAL A 234 2.01 2.15 7.69
CA VAL A 234 2.48 3.05 8.75
C VAL A 234 3.82 3.63 8.33
N ASN A 235 3.86 4.92 8.03
CA ASN A 235 5.11 5.63 7.81
C ASN A 235 5.89 5.76 9.13
N VAL A 236 7.24 5.71 9.04
CA VAL A 236 8.12 5.83 10.21
C VAL A 236 7.90 7.17 10.93
N ASP A 237 7.50 8.20 10.21
CA ASP A 237 7.22 9.53 10.76
C ASP A 237 5.90 9.56 11.58
N ASP A 238 4.90 8.78 11.18
CA ASP A 238 3.66 8.60 11.96
C ASP A 238 3.86 7.65 13.15
N ALA A 239 4.80 6.72 13.05
CA ALA A 239 5.20 5.84 14.16
C ALA A 239 5.86 6.62 15.32
N SER A 240 6.26 7.88 15.11
CA SER A 240 6.90 8.70 16.14
C SER A 240 5.95 9.15 17.24
N GLN A 241 4.65 9.24 17.01
CA GLN A 241 3.68 9.61 18.04
C GLN A 241 2.99 8.41 18.70
N ASP A 242 2.55 7.41 17.89
CA ASP A 242 1.83 6.25 18.43
C ASP A 242 2.74 5.01 18.65
N GLY A 243 3.79 4.87 17.90
CA GLY A 243 4.77 3.78 18.04
C GLY A 243 5.62 3.91 19.30
N PHE A 244 5.86 5.12 19.77
CA PHE A 244 6.54 5.38 21.05
C PHE A 244 5.67 5.03 22.25
N ASP A 245 4.34 5.17 22.17
CA ASP A 245 3.43 4.74 23.23
C ASP A 245 3.33 3.22 23.36
N MET A 246 3.57 2.48 22.27
CA MET A 246 3.71 1.01 22.32
C MET A 246 5.10 0.59 22.79
N ALA A 247 6.15 1.32 22.43
CA ALA A 247 7.50 1.10 22.95
C ALA A 247 7.65 1.54 24.42
N GLY A 248 6.86 2.52 24.86
CA GLY A 248 6.78 2.93 26.29
C GLY A 248 6.10 1.90 27.18
N LYS A 249 5.38 0.91 26.62
CA LYS A 249 4.83 -0.23 27.37
C LYS A 249 5.82 -1.36 27.61
N TYR A 250 6.90 -1.39 26.86
CA TYR A 250 7.99 -2.35 27.07
C TYR A 250 9.22 -1.57 27.51
N ASP A 251 9.44 -1.52 28.85
CA ASP A 251 10.69 -0.96 29.40
C ASP A 251 11.88 -1.67 28.73
N ALA A 252 12.86 -0.88 28.27
CA ALA A 252 14.08 -1.41 27.67
C ALA A 252 14.76 -2.46 28.54
N LYS A 253 14.51 -2.48 29.86
CA LYS A 253 14.88 -3.53 30.81
C LYS A 253 14.12 -4.86 30.59
N GLU A 254 12.83 -4.81 30.26
CA GLU A 254 12.03 -6.02 30.01
C GLU A 254 12.42 -6.68 28.69
N ILE A 255 12.70 -5.87 27.65
CA ILE A 255 13.24 -6.41 26.39
C ILE A 255 14.60 -7.06 26.60
N ARG A 256 15.45 -6.46 27.41
CA ARG A 256 16.78 -7.01 27.73
C ARG A 256 16.72 -8.31 28.52
N ASN A 257 15.75 -8.44 29.43
CA ASN A 257 15.57 -9.64 30.26
C ASN A 257 14.84 -10.77 29.53
N SER A 258 14.16 -10.50 28.42
CA SER A 258 13.54 -11.53 27.57
C SER A 258 14.49 -12.12 26.53
N LEU A 259 15.70 -11.57 26.39
CA LEU A 259 16.74 -11.98 25.45
C LEU A 259 17.89 -12.75 26.12
N ILE A 260 17.84 -13.00 27.43
CA ILE A 260 18.76 -13.84 28.22
C ILE A 260 17.98 -15.06 28.70
#